data_70c0362ddbbbd2d66639083b234051b0
#
_entry.id   70c0362ddbbbd2d66639083b234051b0
#
_cell.length_a   1.000
_cell.length_b   1.000
_cell.length_c   1.000
_cell.angle_alpha   90.00
_cell.angle_beta   90.00
_cell.angle_gamma   90.00
#
_symmetry.space_group_name_H-M   'P 1'
#
loop_
_entity.id
_entity.type
_entity.pdbx_description
1 polymer ?
#
loop_
_entity_poly.entity_id
_entity_poly.type
_entity_poly.pdbx_seq_one_letter_code
_entity_poly.pdbx_strand_id
1 'polypeptide(L)'
;MKVNNLIYSLIFLSFLLNSNTSLADVGAGKKIFNKCKACHSVDKEKNKVGPHLVKIFGRKAAVIEGFKYSNALKSSNIIWDEKTLNAYIANPKKYVPGTKMSFPGLKKENQILDLLEYLKETTK
;
A
#
# COMPACT_ATOMS: atom_id res chain seq x y z
N MET A 1 39.51 47.43 37.78
CA MET A 1 38.85 47.13 36.53
C MET A 1 38.01 45.88 36.70
N LYS A 2 36.72 46.03 36.67
CA LYS A 2 35.78 44.90 36.80
C LYS A 2 35.45 44.39 35.42
N VAL A 3 35.79 43.15 35.13
CA VAL A 3 35.42 42.48 33.90
C VAL A 3 34.04 41.84 34.14
N ASN A 4 33.02 42.39 33.50
CA ASN A 4 31.70 41.82 33.54
C ASN A 4 31.65 40.61 32.62
N ASN A 5 31.61 39.44 33.22
CA ASN A 5 31.28 38.20 32.48
C ASN A 5 29.79 38.20 32.19
N LEU A 6 29.42 38.61 30.98
CA LEU A 6 28.09 38.29 30.44
C LEU A 6 28.04 36.83 30.06
N ILE A 7 27.41 36.04 30.88
CA ILE A 7 27.06 34.65 30.55
C ILE A 7 25.87 34.69 29.59
N TYR A 8 26.19 34.52 28.32
CA TYR A 8 25.12 34.24 27.33
C TYR A 8 24.61 32.83 27.56
N SER A 9 23.50 32.74 28.25
CA SER A 9 22.73 31.50 28.36
C SER A 9 22.09 31.25 27.01
N LEU A 10 22.73 30.41 26.18
CA LEU A 10 22.15 29.84 24.97
C LEU A 10 21.08 28.83 25.37
N ILE A 11 19.84 29.33 25.43
CA ILE A 11 18.67 28.45 25.50
C ILE A 11 18.55 27.77 24.13
N PHE A 12 19.11 26.57 24.02
CA PHE A 12 18.82 25.66 22.93
C PHE A 12 17.37 25.18 23.12
N LEU A 13 16.45 25.89 22.45
CA LEU A 13 15.07 25.44 22.33
C LEU A 13 15.07 24.27 21.37
N SER A 14 15.25 23.06 21.91
CA SER A 14 15.09 21.81 21.17
C SER A 14 13.64 21.70 20.76
N PHE A 15 13.34 22.13 19.55
CA PHE A 15 12.10 21.80 18.86
C PHE A 15 12.13 20.29 18.57
N LEU A 16 11.61 19.50 19.50
CA LEU A 16 11.28 18.11 19.24
C LEU A 16 10.14 18.12 18.22
N LEU A 17 10.50 18.00 16.95
CA LEU A 17 9.58 17.63 15.90
C LEU A 17 9.08 16.23 16.25
N ASN A 18 7.97 16.16 16.97
CA ASN A 18 7.20 14.94 17.08
C ASN A 18 6.63 14.65 15.70
N SER A 19 7.42 14.00 14.88
CA SER A 19 6.93 13.33 13.69
C SER A 19 6.08 12.17 14.18
N ASN A 20 4.78 12.41 14.36
CA ASN A 20 3.80 11.34 14.48
C ASN A 20 3.75 10.60 13.14
N THR A 21 4.73 9.76 12.90
CA THR A 21 4.63 8.76 11.85
C THR A 21 3.56 7.77 12.34
N SER A 22 2.34 7.95 11.87
CA SER A 22 1.30 6.95 12.04
C SER A 22 1.79 5.68 11.37
N LEU A 23 2.16 4.68 12.15
CA LEU A 23 2.51 3.36 11.64
C LEU A 23 1.25 2.75 11.04
N ALA A 24 1.38 2.15 9.85
CA ALA A 24 0.30 1.41 9.23
C ALA A 24 -0.12 0.25 10.13
N ASP A 25 -1.44 0.01 10.21
CA ASP A 25 -2.04 -0.94 11.14
C ASP A 25 -2.56 -2.17 10.38
N VAL A 26 -1.97 -3.33 10.66
CA VAL A 26 -2.36 -4.63 10.08
C VAL A 26 -3.82 -4.99 10.41
N GLY A 27 -4.27 -4.71 11.64
CA GLY A 27 -5.65 -4.97 12.07
C GLY A 27 -6.67 -4.11 11.31
N ALA A 28 -6.35 -2.83 11.11
CA ALA A 28 -7.14 -1.93 10.27
C ALA A 28 -7.12 -2.39 8.81
N GLY A 29 -5.96 -2.80 8.30
CA GLY A 29 -5.80 -3.36 6.96
C GLY A 29 -6.64 -4.61 6.72
N LYS A 30 -6.73 -5.50 7.71
CA LYS A 30 -7.61 -6.67 7.67
C LYS A 30 -9.09 -6.29 7.50
N LYS A 31 -9.53 -5.26 8.22
CA LYS A 31 -10.91 -4.75 8.08
C LYS A 31 -11.16 -4.17 6.68
N ILE A 32 -10.20 -3.44 6.14
CA ILE A 32 -10.27 -2.87 4.79
C ILE A 32 -10.30 -3.98 3.74
N PHE A 33 -9.54 -5.06 3.93
CA PHE A 33 -9.51 -6.22 3.04
C PHE A 33 -10.89 -6.91 2.88
N ASN A 34 -11.84 -6.67 3.78
CA ASN A 34 -13.23 -7.13 3.59
C ASN A 34 -13.85 -6.66 2.26
N LYS A 35 -13.37 -5.56 1.70
CA LYS A 35 -13.78 -5.06 0.38
C LYS A 35 -13.15 -5.83 -0.79
N CYS A 36 -12.16 -6.66 -0.53
CA CYS A 36 -11.35 -7.38 -1.54
C CYS A 36 -11.56 -8.89 -1.48
N LYS A 37 -11.93 -9.43 -0.32
CA LYS A 37 -11.97 -10.88 -0.05
C LYS A 37 -12.98 -11.66 -0.88
N ALA A 38 -14.04 -11.02 -1.38
CA ALA A 38 -14.99 -11.66 -2.27
C ALA A 38 -14.35 -12.06 -3.60
N CYS A 39 -13.35 -11.31 -4.05
CA CYS A 39 -12.67 -11.49 -5.33
C CYS A 39 -11.25 -12.07 -5.22
N HIS A 40 -10.58 -11.92 -4.09
CA HIS A 40 -9.18 -12.31 -3.92
C HIS A 40 -8.95 -13.20 -2.70
N SER A 41 -8.09 -14.22 -2.88
CA SER A 41 -7.49 -15.00 -1.80
C SER A 41 -6.09 -14.48 -1.48
N VAL A 42 -5.69 -14.45 -0.21
CA VAL A 42 -4.36 -14.01 0.23
C VAL A 42 -3.46 -15.16 0.68
N ASP A 43 -4.05 -16.22 1.17
CA ASP A 43 -3.39 -17.36 1.83
C ASP A 43 -3.42 -18.67 1.00
N LYS A 44 -4.10 -18.64 -0.14
CA LYS A 44 -4.28 -19.79 -1.03
C LYS A 44 -4.12 -19.38 -2.48
N GLU A 45 -3.43 -20.21 -3.26
CA GLU A 45 -3.30 -20.06 -4.72
C GLU A 45 -4.61 -20.44 -5.42
N LYS A 46 -5.70 -19.83 -5.00
CA LYS A 46 -7.04 -20.04 -5.55
C LYS A 46 -7.57 -18.75 -6.16
N ASN A 47 -7.74 -18.76 -7.48
CA ASN A 47 -8.40 -17.68 -8.19
C ASN A 47 -9.91 -17.71 -7.91
N LYS A 48 -10.49 -16.53 -7.81
CA LYS A 48 -11.93 -16.29 -7.70
C LYS A 48 -12.35 -15.37 -8.85
N VAL A 49 -13.16 -14.36 -8.58
CA VAL A 49 -13.46 -13.29 -9.56
C VAL A 49 -12.17 -12.54 -9.95
N GLY A 50 -11.28 -12.34 -8.99
CA GLY A 50 -9.92 -11.85 -9.21
C GLY A 50 -8.87 -12.94 -9.02
N PRO A 51 -7.60 -12.68 -9.41
CA PRO A 51 -6.50 -13.60 -9.17
C PRO A 51 -6.16 -13.67 -7.68
N HIS A 52 -5.57 -14.78 -7.22
CA HIS A 52 -5.04 -14.84 -5.87
C HIS A 52 -3.88 -13.86 -5.69
N LEU A 53 -3.66 -13.42 -4.46
CA LEU A 53 -2.64 -12.45 -4.10
C LEU A 53 -1.42 -13.07 -3.40
N VAL A 54 -1.32 -14.39 -3.34
CA VAL A 54 -0.16 -15.07 -2.74
C VAL A 54 1.11 -14.59 -3.43
N LYS A 55 2.10 -14.17 -2.60
CA LYS A 55 3.38 -13.61 -3.08
C LYS A 55 3.23 -12.42 -4.05
N ILE A 56 2.24 -11.56 -3.79
CA ILE A 56 1.97 -10.42 -4.68
C ILE A 56 3.12 -9.43 -4.78
N PHE A 57 3.84 -9.18 -3.67
CA PHE A 57 4.97 -8.23 -3.68
C PHE A 57 6.16 -8.80 -4.47
N GLY A 58 6.60 -8.06 -5.46
CA GLY A 58 7.65 -8.46 -6.41
C GLY A 58 7.14 -9.28 -7.59
N ARG A 59 5.84 -9.61 -7.65
CA ARG A 59 5.24 -10.37 -8.72
C ARG A 59 4.94 -9.48 -9.93
N LYS A 60 5.27 -9.96 -11.12
CA LYS A 60 4.87 -9.29 -12.36
C LYS A 60 3.35 -9.37 -12.53
N ALA A 61 2.76 -8.29 -13.05
CA ALA A 61 1.32 -8.26 -13.35
C ALA A 61 0.97 -9.30 -14.43
N ALA A 62 -0.24 -9.83 -14.32
CA ALA A 62 -0.85 -10.75 -15.30
C ALA A 62 -0.10 -12.07 -15.51
N VAL A 63 0.55 -12.61 -14.48
CA VAL A 63 1.36 -13.85 -14.61
C VAL A 63 0.71 -15.08 -14.00
N ILE A 64 -0.38 -14.97 -13.24
CA ILE A 64 -1.01 -16.14 -12.64
C ILE A 64 -1.67 -16.97 -13.71
N GLU A 65 -1.21 -18.22 -13.81
CA GLU A 65 -1.73 -19.17 -14.77
C GLU A 65 -3.21 -19.48 -14.53
N GLY A 66 -3.96 -19.64 -15.60
CA GLY A 66 -5.39 -19.95 -15.54
C GLY A 66 -6.31 -18.78 -15.22
N PHE A 67 -5.78 -17.57 -14.96
CA PHE A 67 -6.60 -16.39 -14.78
C PHE A 67 -6.70 -15.54 -16.06
N LYS A 68 -7.90 -15.11 -16.40
CA LYS A 68 -8.15 -14.27 -17.60
C LYS A 68 -8.02 -12.80 -17.26
N TYR A 69 -6.82 -12.26 -17.44
CA TYR A 69 -6.54 -10.84 -17.25
C TYR A 69 -7.07 -9.96 -18.39
N SER A 70 -7.26 -8.66 -18.09
CA SER A 70 -7.47 -7.65 -19.13
C SER A 70 -6.24 -7.52 -20.05
N ASN A 71 -6.45 -7.16 -21.30
CA ASN A 71 -5.34 -6.84 -22.19
C ASN A 71 -4.49 -5.68 -21.67
N ALA A 72 -5.14 -4.68 -21.04
CA ALA A 72 -4.46 -3.55 -20.42
C ALA A 72 -3.47 -4.00 -19.34
N LEU A 73 -3.86 -4.93 -18.47
CA LEU A 73 -2.97 -5.43 -17.43
C LEU A 73 -1.84 -6.31 -18.00
N LYS A 74 -2.14 -7.15 -18.99
CA LYS A 74 -1.13 -7.96 -19.68
C LYS A 74 -0.04 -7.12 -20.34
N SER A 75 -0.40 -5.95 -20.88
CA SER A 75 0.52 -5.05 -21.59
C SER A 75 1.20 -4.04 -20.67
N SER A 76 0.84 -4.00 -19.37
CA SER A 76 1.28 -2.95 -18.47
C SER A 76 2.75 -3.02 -18.05
N ASN A 77 3.36 -4.22 -18.09
CA ASN A 77 4.71 -4.49 -17.57
C ASN A 77 4.92 -4.09 -16.10
N ILE A 78 3.86 -4.00 -15.33
CA ILE A 78 3.92 -3.63 -13.91
C ILE A 78 4.56 -4.76 -13.11
N ILE A 79 5.44 -4.40 -12.17
CA ILE A 79 5.87 -5.25 -11.06
C ILE A 79 5.11 -4.75 -9.83
N TRP A 80 4.42 -5.63 -9.14
CA TRP A 80 3.69 -5.26 -7.94
C TRP A 80 4.64 -5.03 -6.76
N ASP A 81 4.67 -3.82 -6.28
CA ASP A 81 5.36 -3.38 -5.08
C ASP A 81 4.46 -2.42 -4.30
N GLU A 82 4.94 -1.85 -3.21
CA GLU A 82 4.14 -0.89 -2.43
C GLU A 82 3.66 0.28 -3.26
N LYS A 83 4.51 0.85 -4.09
CA LYS A 83 4.21 2.02 -4.92
C LYS A 83 3.15 1.71 -5.97
N THR A 84 3.32 0.62 -6.72
CA THR A 84 2.42 0.25 -7.80
C THR A 84 1.08 -0.28 -7.28
N LEU A 85 1.09 -1.03 -6.18
CA LEU A 85 -0.13 -1.46 -5.49
C LEU A 85 -0.89 -0.27 -4.92
N ASN A 86 -0.20 0.69 -4.29
CA ASN A 86 -0.82 1.92 -3.80
C ASN A 86 -1.54 2.66 -4.92
N ALA A 87 -0.86 2.92 -6.03
CA ALA A 87 -1.43 3.62 -7.18
C ALA A 87 -2.64 2.87 -7.78
N TYR A 88 -2.54 1.55 -7.92
CA TYR A 88 -3.61 0.72 -8.46
C TYR A 88 -4.84 0.65 -7.53
N ILE A 89 -4.63 0.47 -6.24
CA ILE A 89 -5.70 0.41 -5.23
C ILE A 89 -6.37 1.77 -5.07
N ALA A 90 -5.64 2.87 -5.19
CA ALA A 90 -6.20 4.21 -5.09
C ALA A 90 -7.20 4.51 -6.21
N ASN A 91 -6.90 4.09 -7.44
CA ASN A 91 -7.77 4.27 -8.60
C ASN A 91 -7.39 3.29 -9.71
N PRO A 92 -7.97 2.08 -9.73
CA PRO A 92 -7.62 1.05 -10.70
C PRO A 92 -7.76 1.49 -12.15
N LYS A 93 -8.86 2.15 -12.49
CA LYS A 93 -9.14 2.57 -13.87
C LYS A 93 -8.24 3.68 -14.37
N LYS A 94 -7.77 4.54 -13.46
CA LYS A 94 -6.81 5.60 -13.80
C LYS A 94 -5.41 5.04 -13.98
N TYR A 95 -4.99 4.14 -13.11
CA TYR A 95 -3.64 3.58 -13.13
C TYR A 95 -3.44 2.57 -14.28
N VAL A 96 -4.45 1.73 -14.52
CA VAL A 96 -4.49 0.78 -15.63
C VAL A 96 -5.78 0.97 -16.41
N PRO A 97 -5.85 1.94 -17.34
CA PRO A 97 -7.01 2.11 -18.20
C PRO A 97 -7.33 0.82 -18.97
N GLY A 98 -8.57 0.37 -18.86
CA GLY A 98 -9.00 -0.91 -19.45
C GLY A 98 -8.90 -2.12 -18.50
N THR A 99 -8.52 -1.92 -17.24
CA THR A 99 -8.58 -2.98 -16.22
C THR A 99 -9.97 -3.53 -16.06
N LYS A 100 -10.06 -4.84 -15.81
CA LYS A 100 -11.34 -5.52 -15.52
C LYS A 100 -11.73 -5.45 -14.03
N MET A 101 -10.83 -5.01 -13.16
CA MET A 101 -11.13 -4.86 -11.75
C MET A 101 -12.18 -3.78 -11.54
N SER A 102 -13.37 -4.16 -11.04
CA SER A 102 -14.51 -3.25 -10.88
C SER A 102 -14.50 -2.45 -9.58
N PHE A 103 -13.41 -2.48 -8.83
CA PHE A 103 -13.24 -1.76 -7.59
C PHE A 103 -13.03 -0.26 -7.84
N PRO A 104 -13.80 0.65 -7.17
CA PRO A 104 -13.71 2.08 -7.43
C PRO A 104 -12.42 2.73 -6.88
N GLY A 105 -11.74 2.09 -5.96
CA GLY A 105 -10.54 2.57 -5.31
C GLY A 105 -10.74 3.02 -3.86
N LEU A 106 -9.66 3.02 -3.10
CA LEU A 106 -9.59 3.62 -1.77
C LEU A 106 -9.14 5.07 -1.91
N LYS A 107 -9.86 6.00 -1.26
CA LYS A 107 -9.59 7.44 -1.37
C LYS A 107 -8.71 7.99 -0.25
N LYS A 108 -8.54 7.25 0.84
CA LYS A 108 -7.74 7.67 1.99
C LYS A 108 -6.40 6.95 1.99
N GLU A 109 -5.31 7.70 1.93
CA GLU A 109 -3.96 7.15 1.90
C GLU A 109 -3.65 6.24 3.09
N ASN A 110 -4.07 6.63 4.30
CA ASN A 110 -3.88 5.79 5.49
C ASN A 110 -4.54 4.42 5.36
N GLN A 111 -5.71 4.33 4.72
CA GLN A 111 -6.37 3.05 4.48
C GLN A 111 -5.61 2.18 3.47
N ILE A 112 -5.01 2.79 2.47
CA ILE A 112 -4.17 2.08 1.50
C ILE A 112 -2.93 1.52 2.21
N LEU A 113 -2.26 2.32 3.02
CA LEU A 113 -1.09 1.89 3.77
C LEU A 113 -1.41 0.76 4.75
N ASP A 114 -2.51 0.85 5.48
CA ASP A 114 -2.98 -0.21 6.37
C ASP A 114 -3.25 -1.52 5.60
N LEU A 115 -3.92 -1.42 4.45
CA LEU A 115 -4.17 -2.58 3.58
C LEU A 115 -2.87 -3.20 3.06
N LEU A 116 -1.91 -2.40 2.63
CA LEU A 116 -0.62 -2.90 2.14
C LEU A 116 0.15 -3.62 3.24
N GLU A 117 0.12 -3.12 4.47
CA GLU A 117 0.75 -3.79 5.61
C GLU A 117 0.10 -5.14 5.91
N TYR A 118 -1.22 -5.21 5.89
CA TYR A 118 -1.94 -6.48 6.00
C TYR A 118 -1.56 -7.47 4.88
N LEU A 119 -1.48 -7.00 3.63
CA LEU A 119 -1.10 -7.84 2.49
C LEU A 119 0.34 -8.35 2.62
N LYS A 120 1.29 -7.54 3.09
CA LYS A 120 2.67 -7.97 3.33
C LYS A 120 2.74 -9.14 4.29
N GLU A 121 1.92 -9.15 5.33
CA GLU A 121 1.92 -10.25 6.31
C GLU A 121 1.22 -11.51 5.78
N THR A 122 0.16 -11.36 5.01
CA THR A 122 -0.73 -12.47 4.65
C THR A 122 -0.43 -13.12 3.32
N THR A 123 0.32 -12.48 2.43
CA THR A 123 0.58 -12.97 1.06
C THR A 123 1.98 -13.55 0.87
N LYS A 124 2.72 -13.83 1.96
CA LYS A 124 4.09 -14.37 1.94
C LYS A 124 4.21 -15.73 1.26
#